data_0261c4699e9a8364150549b36ea73d11
#
_entry.id   0261c4699e9a8364150549b36ea73d11
#
_cell.length_a   1.000
_cell.length_b   1.000
_cell.length_c   1.000
_cell.angle_alpha   90.00
_cell.angle_beta   90.00
_cell.angle_gamma   90.00
#
_symmetry.space_group_name_H-M   'P 1'
#
loop_
_entity.id
_entity.type
_entity.pdbx_description
1 polymer ?
#
loop_
_entity_poly.entity_id
_entity_poly.type
_entity_poly.pdbx_seq_one_letter_code
_entity_poly.pdbx_strand_id
1 'polypeptide(L)'
;MQENNNQTLWQIIKSYFNVLPYKDGEKYVIKQITNGINFQGSNLWILIFAVFIASLGLNVNSTAVIIGAMLISPLMGPIIGMGLALGIADLDLFKQSIKNYLVSTFISVITATIYFTLSPITDAQSELLARTSPTLYDVLIALFGGAAGFLATSTKGRNNVVPGVAIATALMPPLCTAGYGLAVQNTSYFFGAFYLYFINTVFIAFTTCVGVRFLHFHRKQFINREQMRRVNLYIVSIIIITIIPASYMTWNIIKQSVFENNIENFVTKELNYSGTNILSHQYDLKTKTLHVVAVGNPISTDSIAKAQKMMTNYQLDGYALKVIQGSNSDSLLLLQHKNKGQLMVGEKNTTEWQELVYNNDVLKKELTSYTRYPVLANDMREELKIVCPSAKSIMLSKVSESFVDSTSIKSHIVAIVKTNKTLAKDNRKQLYDWLKVKVKSDSLELIILP
;
A
#
# COMPACT_ATOMS: atom_id res chain seq x y z
N MET A 1 -9.98 57.33 -34.23
CA MET A 1 -10.51 57.37 -32.84
C MET A 1 -9.88 56.20 -32.13
N GLN A 2 -8.82 56.46 -31.34
CA GLN A 2 -8.19 55.47 -30.46
C GLN A 2 -9.02 55.44 -29.19
N GLU A 3 -9.76 54.35 -28.96
CA GLU A 3 -10.34 54.08 -27.66
C GLU A 3 -9.21 53.77 -26.66
N ASN A 4 -9.09 54.68 -25.70
CA ASN A 4 -8.18 54.61 -24.58
C ASN A 4 -8.54 53.40 -23.70
N ASN A 5 -7.85 52.29 -23.87
CA ASN A 5 -8.09 51.03 -23.18
C ASN A 5 -7.39 51.05 -21.80
N ASN A 6 -7.83 51.95 -20.90
CA ASN A 6 -7.43 51.93 -19.49
C ASN A 6 -8.23 50.88 -18.72
N GLN A 7 -8.11 49.60 -19.17
CA GLN A 7 -8.63 48.49 -18.37
C GLN A 7 -7.71 48.29 -17.17
N THR A 8 -8.28 48.45 -15.97
CA THR A 8 -7.58 48.12 -14.73
C THR A 8 -7.16 46.65 -14.74
N LEU A 9 -5.96 46.28 -14.22
CA LEU A 9 -5.49 44.89 -14.10
C LEU A 9 -6.60 43.94 -13.60
N TRP A 10 -7.43 44.40 -12.68
CA TRP A 10 -8.58 43.67 -12.14
C TRP A 10 -9.68 43.42 -13.19
N GLN A 11 -9.92 44.33 -14.11
CA GLN A 11 -10.88 44.11 -15.20
C GLN A 11 -10.34 43.12 -16.24
N ILE A 12 -9.04 43.17 -16.51
CA ILE A 12 -8.36 42.20 -17.38
C ILE A 12 -8.43 40.82 -16.78
N ILE A 13 -8.05 40.64 -15.51
CA ILE A 13 -8.16 39.35 -14.81
C ILE A 13 -9.61 38.84 -14.83
N LYS A 14 -10.59 39.71 -14.50
CA LYS A 14 -12.01 39.34 -14.51
C LYS A 14 -12.50 38.89 -15.88
N SER A 15 -11.98 39.44 -16.96
CA SER A 15 -12.35 39.07 -18.34
C SER A 15 -11.82 37.65 -18.69
N TYR A 16 -10.61 37.30 -18.26
CA TYR A 16 -10.05 35.96 -18.48
C TYR A 16 -10.80 34.84 -17.73
N PHE A 17 -11.33 35.15 -16.54
CA PHE A 17 -12.10 34.19 -15.73
C PHE A 17 -13.62 34.24 -16.02
N ASN A 18 -14.08 35.06 -16.95
CA ASN A 18 -15.49 35.15 -17.29
C ASN A 18 -15.92 34.01 -18.22
N VAL A 19 -16.67 33.04 -17.68
CA VAL A 19 -17.20 31.87 -18.41
C VAL A 19 -18.48 32.20 -19.20
N LEU A 20 -19.21 33.24 -18.82
CA LEU A 20 -20.53 33.55 -19.39
C LEU A 20 -20.54 33.73 -20.92
N PRO A 21 -19.54 34.37 -21.59
CA PRO A 21 -19.52 34.50 -23.05
C PRO A 21 -19.38 33.15 -23.78
N TYR A 22 -18.80 32.16 -23.12
CA TYR A 22 -18.56 30.83 -23.68
C TYR A 22 -19.67 29.83 -23.33
N LYS A 23 -20.67 30.22 -22.54
CA LYS A 23 -21.81 29.38 -22.18
C LYS A 23 -22.54 28.93 -23.44
N ASP A 24 -22.84 27.62 -23.50
CA ASP A 24 -23.67 27.05 -24.56
C ASP A 24 -25.17 27.34 -24.32
N GLY A 25 -25.99 27.16 -25.35
CA GLY A 25 -27.43 27.38 -25.23
C GLY A 25 -28.03 26.53 -24.12
N GLU A 26 -28.75 27.12 -23.18
CA GLU A 26 -29.33 26.43 -22.02
C GLU A 26 -30.16 25.20 -22.40
N LYS A 27 -31.01 25.31 -23.42
CA LYS A 27 -31.83 24.20 -23.93
C LYS A 27 -30.97 23.05 -24.47
N TYR A 28 -29.84 23.37 -25.09
CA TYR A 28 -28.91 22.39 -25.62
C TYR A 28 -28.22 21.62 -24.49
N VAL A 29 -27.69 22.32 -23.50
CA VAL A 29 -27.02 21.73 -22.32
C VAL A 29 -28.00 20.82 -21.55
N ILE A 30 -29.22 21.31 -21.28
CA ILE A 30 -30.27 20.52 -20.62
C ILE A 30 -30.56 19.24 -21.41
N LYS A 31 -30.76 19.36 -22.73
CA LYS A 31 -31.05 18.21 -23.61
C LYS A 31 -29.89 17.22 -23.62
N GLN A 32 -28.66 17.68 -23.70
CA GLN A 32 -27.46 16.87 -23.71
C GLN A 32 -27.32 16.06 -22.40
N ILE A 33 -27.46 16.72 -21.24
CA ILE A 33 -27.42 16.07 -19.94
C ILE A 33 -28.59 15.07 -19.79
N THR A 34 -29.80 15.46 -20.18
CA THR A 34 -31.00 14.59 -20.13
C THR A 34 -30.84 13.32 -20.97
N ASN A 35 -30.25 13.45 -22.17
CA ASN A 35 -29.95 12.28 -23.01
C ASN A 35 -28.93 11.33 -22.34
N GLY A 36 -27.97 11.86 -21.62
CA GLY A 36 -26.97 11.10 -20.88
C GLY A 36 -27.50 10.38 -19.62
N ILE A 37 -28.70 10.73 -19.15
CA ILE A 37 -29.32 10.10 -17.98
C ILE A 37 -29.86 8.70 -18.30
N ASN A 38 -30.27 8.45 -19.55
CA ASN A 38 -30.96 7.22 -19.93
C ASN A 38 -30.00 6.02 -19.95
N PHE A 39 -30.27 5.05 -19.07
CA PHE A 39 -29.55 3.79 -18.95
C PHE A 39 -30.33 2.64 -19.57
N GLN A 40 -30.50 2.65 -20.89
CA GLN A 40 -31.17 1.60 -21.64
C GLN A 40 -30.36 1.19 -22.88
N GLY A 41 -30.51 -0.05 -23.29
CA GLY A 41 -29.88 -0.58 -24.49
C GLY A 41 -28.35 -0.57 -24.43
N SER A 42 -27.71 0.12 -25.36
CA SER A 42 -26.25 0.16 -25.51
C SER A 42 -25.50 0.71 -24.28
N ASN A 43 -26.06 1.70 -23.59
CA ASN A 43 -25.43 2.30 -22.42
C ASN A 43 -25.27 1.31 -21.26
N LEU A 44 -26.20 0.37 -21.14
CA LEU A 44 -26.13 -0.68 -20.13
C LEU A 44 -25.00 -1.69 -20.43
N TRP A 45 -24.88 -2.13 -21.68
CA TRP A 45 -23.81 -3.02 -22.09
C TRP A 45 -22.43 -2.36 -21.99
N ILE A 46 -22.32 -1.09 -22.39
CA ILE A 46 -21.09 -0.31 -22.24
C ILE A 46 -20.69 -0.23 -20.76
N LEU A 47 -21.67 -0.01 -19.85
CA LEU A 47 -21.41 -0.02 -18.42
C LEU A 47 -20.87 -1.37 -17.94
N ILE A 48 -21.51 -2.48 -18.31
CA ILE A 48 -21.08 -3.83 -17.93
C ILE A 48 -19.65 -4.08 -18.41
N PHE A 49 -19.33 -3.82 -19.68
CA PHE A 49 -17.98 -4.00 -20.20
C PHE A 49 -16.96 -3.10 -19.52
N ALA A 50 -17.32 -1.85 -19.27
CA ALA A 50 -16.45 -0.92 -18.57
C ALA A 50 -16.16 -1.38 -17.12
N VAL A 51 -17.15 -1.93 -16.41
CA VAL A 51 -16.96 -2.51 -15.07
C VAL A 51 -16.06 -3.75 -15.12
N PHE A 52 -16.23 -4.63 -16.12
CA PHE A 52 -15.32 -5.77 -16.31
C PHE A 52 -13.87 -5.32 -16.53
N ILE A 53 -13.65 -4.35 -17.43
CA ILE A 53 -12.29 -3.83 -17.72
C ILE A 53 -11.71 -3.15 -16.48
N ALA A 54 -12.50 -2.37 -15.74
CA ALA A 54 -12.05 -1.74 -14.50
C ALA A 54 -11.70 -2.77 -13.43
N SER A 55 -12.52 -3.81 -13.27
CA SER A 55 -12.26 -4.88 -12.31
C SER A 55 -11.01 -5.69 -12.67
N LEU A 56 -10.79 -5.98 -13.96
CA LEU A 56 -9.53 -6.53 -14.46
C LEU A 56 -8.35 -5.62 -14.12
N GLY A 57 -8.46 -4.32 -14.41
CA GLY A 57 -7.42 -3.33 -14.12
C GLY A 57 -7.06 -3.26 -12.64
N LEU A 58 -8.08 -3.30 -11.76
CA LEU A 58 -7.90 -3.33 -10.31
C LEU A 58 -7.22 -4.62 -9.83
N ASN A 59 -7.59 -5.75 -10.43
CA ASN A 59 -7.05 -7.05 -10.07
C ASN A 59 -5.58 -7.22 -10.46
N VAL A 60 -5.17 -6.69 -11.63
CA VAL A 60 -3.78 -6.70 -12.09
C VAL A 60 -2.99 -5.45 -11.67
N ASN A 61 -3.57 -4.61 -10.82
CA ASN A 61 -2.97 -3.36 -10.32
C ASN A 61 -2.49 -2.41 -11.43
N SER A 62 -3.24 -2.32 -12.54
CA SER A 62 -2.91 -1.49 -13.69
C SER A 62 -3.75 -0.21 -13.74
N THR A 63 -3.18 0.90 -13.25
CA THR A 63 -3.83 2.22 -13.25
C THR A 63 -4.24 2.66 -14.66
N ALA A 64 -3.44 2.35 -15.69
CA ALA A 64 -3.74 2.71 -17.07
C ALA A 64 -5.02 2.02 -17.59
N VAL A 65 -5.21 0.73 -17.31
CA VAL A 65 -6.42 -0.02 -17.69
C VAL A 65 -7.64 0.52 -16.95
N ILE A 66 -7.48 0.83 -15.67
CA ILE A 66 -8.55 1.42 -14.85
C ILE A 66 -8.99 2.76 -15.45
N ILE A 67 -8.06 3.66 -15.79
CA ILE A 67 -8.36 4.95 -16.43
C ILE A 67 -9.07 4.74 -17.78
N GLY A 68 -8.60 3.82 -18.60
CA GLY A 68 -9.26 3.47 -19.87
C GLY A 68 -10.72 3.04 -19.70
N ALA A 69 -11.01 2.19 -18.72
CA ALA A 69 -12.36 1.76 -18.40
C ALA A 69 -13.26 2.91 -17.94
N MET A 70 -12.71 3.83 -17.13
CA MET A 70 -13.44 4.99 -16.64
C MET A 70 -13.89 5.93 -17.76
N LEU A 71 -13.08 6.06 -18.84
CA LEU A 71 -13.38 6.94 -19.98
C LEU A 71 -14.61 6.51 -20.76
N ILE A 72 -14.88 5.22 -20.82
CA ILE A 72 -16.05 4.66 -21.55
C ILE A 72 -17.28 4.51 -20.66
N SER A 73 -17.16 4.68 -19.36
CA SER A 73 -18.25 4.48 -18.41
C SER A 73 -19.32 5.58 -18.49
N PRO A 74 -20.59 5.22 -18.65
CA PRO A 74 -21.70 6.18 -18.71
C PRO A 74 -22.22 6.62 -17.31
N LEU A 75 -21.55 6.28 -16.20
CA LEU A 75 -22.01 6.58 -14.83
C LEU A 75 -22.19 8.07 -14.53
N MET A 76 -21.51 8.94 -15.25
CA MET A 76 -21.53 10.39 -15.02
C MET A 76 -22.92 11.01 -15.30
N GLY A 77 -23.64 10.52 -16.31
CA GLY A 77 -24.89 11.11 -16.79
C GLY A 77 -25.95 11.30 -15.70
N PRO A 78 -26.35 10.24 -14.98
CA PRO A 78 -27.34 10.33 -13.92
C PRO A 78 -26.93 11.28 -12.78
N ILE A 79 -25.64 11.35 -12.44
CA ILE A 79 -25.14 12.17 -11.32
C ILE A 79 -25.16 13.65 -11.67
N ILE A 80 -24.66 14.02 -12.86
CA ILE A 80 -24.78 15.40 -13.35
C ILE A 80 -26.28 15.76 -13.55
N GLY A 81 -27.09 14.80 -14.00
CA GLY A 81 -28.54 14.94 -14.10
C GLY A 81 -29.22 15.28 -12.78
N MET A 82 -28.82 14.64 -11.67
CA MET A 82 -29.30 14.99 -10.32
C MET A 82 -28.93 16.42 -9.96
N GLY A 83 -27.67 16.82 -10.18
CA GLY A 83 -27.19 18.18 -9.89
C GLY A 83 -27.91 19.23 -10.74
N LEU A 84 -28.10 18.99 -12.04
CA LEU A 84 -28.86 19.85 -12.94
C LEU A 84 -30.32 20.01 -12.44
N ALA A 85 -30.99 18.89 -12.17
CA ALA A 85 -32.39 18.86 -11.73
C ALA A 85 -32.59 19.68 -10.44
N LEU A 86 -31.66 19.58 -9.48
CA LEU A 86 -31.66 20.40 -8.26
C LEU A 86 -31.42 21.90 -8.56
N GLY A 87 -30.54 22.20 -9.53
CA GLY A 87 -30.21 23.54 -9.93
C GLY A 87 -31.38 24.28 -10.59
N ILE A 88 -32.07 23.65 -11.54
CA ILE A 88 -33.22 24.18 -12.24
C ILE A 88 -34.57 23.88 -11.53
N ALA A 89 -34.55 23.20 -10.43
CA ALA A 89 -35.71 22.80 -9.63
C ALA A 89 -36.72 21.94 -10.41
N ASP A 90 -36.22 20.92 -11.16
CA ASP A 90 -37.02 19.94 -11.91
C ASP A 90 -37.10 18.61 -11.17
N LEU A 91 -38.21 18.36 -10.46
CA LEU A 91 -38.40 17.14 -9.67
C LEU A 91 -38.57 15.88 -10.53
N ASP A 92 -39.11 15.99 -11.73
CA ASP A 92 -39.31 14.84 -12.60
C ASP A 92 -37.96 14.35 -13.15
N LEU A 93 -37.12 15.29 -13.58
CA LEU A 93 -35.74 15.02 -13.98
C LEU A 93 -34.92 14.44 -12.82
N PHE A 94 -35.15 14.93 -11.60
CA PHE A 94 -34.47 14.40 -10.40
C PHE A 94 -34.85 12.95 -10.12
N LYS A 95 -36.16 12.63 -10.14
CA LYS A 95 -36.64 11.24 -9.96
C LYS A 95 -36.09 10.30 -11.04
N GLN A 96 -36.06 10.73 -12.29
CA GLN A 96 -35.49 9.95 -13.40
C GLN A 96 -33.99 9.73 -13.19
N SER A 97 -33.25 10.75 -12.80
CA SER A 97 -31.82 10.68 -12.55
C SER A 97 -31.50 9.73 -11.40
N ILE A 98 -32.19 9.81 -10.26
CA ILE A 98 -32.04 8.88 -9.12
C ILE A 98 -32.35 7.43 -9.54
N LYS A 99 -33.46 7.22 -10.26
CA LYS A 99 -33.83 5.87 -10.71
C LYS A 99 -32.69 5.24 -11.54
N ASN A 100 -32.20 5.97 -12.52
CA ASN A 100 -31.12 5.49 -13.40
C ASN A 100 -29.78 5.35 -12.66
N TYR A 101 -29.48 6.25 -11.71
CA TYR A 101 -28.33 6.12 -10.81
C TYR A 101 -28.36 4.84 -9.98
N LEU A 102 -29.51 4.54 -9.35
CA LEU A 102 -29.66 3.32 -8.55
C LEU A 102 -29.53 2.05 -9.41
N VAL A 103 -30.13 2.04 -10.59
CA VAL A 103 -30.02 0.92 -11.53
C VAL A 103 -28.58 0.71 -11.97
N SER A 104 -27.88 1.78 -12.37
CA SER A 104 -26.47 1.69 -12.81
C SER A 104 -25.55 1.25 -11.68
N THR A 105 -25.76 1.76 -10.45
CA THR A 105 -25.02 1.35 -9.26
C THR A 105 -25.19 -0.14 -8.97
N PHE A 106 -26.44 -0.61 -8.96
CA PHE A 106 -26.76 -2.00 -8.67
C PHE A 106 -26.13 -2.97 -9.69
N ILE A 107 -26.27 -2.64 -10.98
CA ILE A 107 -25.69 -3.44 -12.06
C ILE A 107 -24.16 -3.44 -11.98
N SER A 108 -23.54 -2.30 -11.70
CA SER A 108 -22.09 -2.22 -11.55
C SER A 108 -21.58 -3.09 -10.41
N VAL A 109 -22.21 -3.00 -9.24
CA VAL A 109 -21.81 -3.81 -8.07
C VAL A 109 -21.98 -5.29 -8.35
N ILE A 110 -23.10 -5.72 -8.95
CA ILE A 110 -23.31 -7.12 -9.31
C ILE A 110 -22.27 -7.60 -10.32
N THR A 111 -22.03 -6.82 -11.37
CA THR A 111 -21.06 -7.17 -12.41
C THR A 111 -19.65 -7.34 -11.81
N ALA A 112 -19.23 -6.41 -10.98
CA ALA A 112 -17.95 -6.49 -10.29
C ALA A 112 -17.89 -7.69 -9.32
N THR A 113 -18.95 -7.95 -8.56
CA THR A 113 -19.04 -9.11 -7.66
C THR A 113 -18.91 -10.42 -8.44
N ILE A 114 -19.61 -10.57 -9.56
CA ILE A 114 -19.49 -11.75 -10.42
C ILE A 114 -18.04 -11.92 -10.91
N TYR A 115 -17.42 -10.85 -11.40
CA TYR A 115 -16.05 -10.90 -11.86
C TYR A 115 -15.08 -11.37 -10.75
N PHE A 116 -15.12 -10.75 -9.58
CA PHE A 116 -14.19 -11.08 -8.48
C PHE A 116 -14.47 -12.45 -7.85
N THR A 117 -15.71 -12.93 -7.90
CA THR A 117 -16.05 -14.31 -7.47
C THR A 117 -15.48 -15.36 -8.43
N LEU A 118 -15.42 -15.05 -9.73
CA LEU A 118 -14.87 -15.95 -10.75
C LEU A 118 -13.35 -15.82 -10.90
N SER A 119 -12.76 -14.73 -10.43
CA SER A 119 -11.31 -14.48 -10.55
C SER A 119 -10.51 -15.41 -9.67
N PRO A 120 -9.44 -16.04 -10.18
CA PRO A 120 -8.54 -16.86 -9.38
C PRO A 120 -7.62 -16.02 -8.48
N ILE A 121 -7.50 -14.69 -8.72
CA ILE A 121 -6.68 -13.78 -7.93
C ILE A 121 -7.57 -13.14 -6.87
N THR A 122 -7.41 -13.58 -5.63
CA THR A 122 -8.22 -13.13 -4.48
C THR A 122 -7.55 -12.04 -3.64
N ASP A 123 -6.25 -11.81 -3.84
CA ASP A 123 -5.48 -10.86 -3.05
C ASP A 123 -5.86 -9.41 -3.37
N ALA A 124 -6.09 -8.62 -2.31
CA ALA A 124 -6.41 -7.20 -2.43
C ALA A 124 -5.17 -6.41 -2.87
N GLN A 125 -5.15 -5.95 -4.09
CA GLN A 125 -4.08 -5.10 -4.63
C GLN A 125 -4.16 -3.67 -4.07
N SER A 126 -3.05 -2.92 -4.17
CA SER A 126 -2.95 -1.57 -3.61
C SER A 126 -3.99 -0.59 -4.16
N GLU A 127 -4.34 -0.68 -5.47
CA GLU A 127 -5.39 0.14 -6.08
C GLU A 127 -6.79 -0.16 -5.51
N LEU A 128 -7.08 -1.42 -5.15
CA LEU A 128 -8.32 -1.81 -4.46
C LEU A 128 -8.35 -1.23 -3.04
N LEU A 129 -7.28 -1.43 -2.27
CA LEU A 129 -7.18 -0.99 -0.88
C LEU A 129 -7.27 0.54 -0.75
N ALA A 130 -6.67 1.29 -1.69
CA ALA A 130 -6.75 2.75 -1.72
C ALA A 130 -8.18 3.30 -1.80
N ARG A 131 -9.17 2.49 -2.23
CA ARG A 131 -10.59 2.90 -2.34
C ARG A 131 -11.44 2.49 -1.14
N THR A 132 -10.89 1.78 -0.17
CA THR A 132 -11.63 1.31 1.01
C THR A 132 -11.66 2.32 2.16
N SER A 133 -10.82 3.34 2.13
CA SER A 133 -10.65 4.33 3.21
C SER A 133 -10.88 5.75 2.68
N PRO A 134 -12.12 6.25 2.61
CA PRO A 134 -12.44 7.58 2.11
C PRO A 134 -11.80 8.68 2.96
N THR A 135 -11.30 9.71 2.30
CA THR A 135 -10.62 10.85 2.90
C THR A 135 -11.25 12.18 2.51
N LEU A 136 -10.89 13.27 3.21
CA LEU A 136 -11.29 14.62 2.81
C LEU A 136 -10.71 15.01 1.44
N TYR A 137 -9.59 14.43 1.05
CA TYR A 137 -9.00 14.67 -0.28
C TYR A 137 -9.92 14.17 -1.40
N ASP A 138 -10.62 13.05 -1.20
CA ASP A 138 -11.59 12.51 -2.16
C ASP A 138 -12.76 13.48 -2.34
N VAL A 139 -13.21 14.11 -1.26
CA VAL A 139 -14.23 15.18 -1.30
C VAL A 139 -13.77 16.33 -2.18
N LEU A 140 -12.54 16.81 -2.01
CA LEU A 140 -11.99 17.90 -2.82
C LEU A 140 -11.84 17.48 -4.30
N ILE A 141 -11.40 16.27 -4.57
CA ILE A 141 -11.30 15.72 -5.93
C ILE A 141 -12.68 15.68 -6.59
N ALA A 142 -13.69 15.19 -5.88
CA ALA A 142 -15.07 15.12 -6.38
C ALA A 142 -15.65 16.54 -6.62
N LEU A 143 -15.34 17.49 -5.74
CA LEU A 143 -15.77 18.88 -5.85
C LEU A 143 -15.16 19.56 -7.07
N PHE A 144 -13.84 19.54 -7.21
CA PHE A 144 -13.16 20.17 -8.35
C PHE A 144 -13.40 19.41 -9.65
N GLY A 145 -13.40 18.09 -9.61
CA GLY A 145 -13.71 17.23 -10.75
C GLY A 145 -15.14 17.45 -11.26
N GLY A 146 -16.11 17.53 -10.34
CA GLY A 146 -17.51 17.85 -10.67
C GLY A 146 -17.69 19.25 -11.25
N ALA A 147 -16.99 20.25 -10.70
CA ALA A 147 -17.01 21.62 -11.24
C ALA A 147 -16.43 21.69 -12.66
N ALA A 148 -15.26 21.08 -12.87
CA ALA A 148 -14.61 21.01 -14.18
C ALA A 148 -15.48 20.27 -15.20
N GLY A 149 -16.08 19.14 -14.79
CA GLY A 149 -16.97 18.34 -15.63
C GLY A 149 -18.22 19.09 -16.05
N PHE A 150 -18.87 19.78 -15.12
CA PHE A 150 -20.05 20.59 -15.44
C PHE A 150 -19.69 21.77 -16.35
N LEU A 151 -18.60 22.50 -16.08
CA LEU A 151 -18.17 23.62 -16.92
C LEU A 151 -17.86 23.15 -18.35
N ALA A 152 -17.17 22.03 -18.51
CA ALA A 152 -16.86 21.48 -19.84
C ALA A 152 -18.12 21.03 -20.61
N THR A 153 -19.13 20.49 -19.91
CA THR A 153 -20.43 20.14 -20.52
C THR A 153 -21.27 21.35 -20.87
N SER A 154 -21.07 22.49 -20.18
CA SER A 154 -21.88 23.71 -20.31
C SER A 154 -21.27 24.77 -21.22
N THR A 155 -20.07 24.56 -21.78
CA THR A 155 -19.33 25.55 -22.59
C THR A 155 -19.14 25.07 -24.04
N LYS A 156 -19.22 26.03 -24.99
CA LYS A 156 -19.04 25.79 -26.42
C LYS A 156 -17.68 25.22 -26.79
N GLY A 157 -17.64 24.32 -27.79
CA GLY A 157 -16.41 23.86 -28.44
C GLY A 157 -15.58 22.86 -27.64
N ARG A 158 -16.08 22.32 -26.53
CA ARG A 158 -15.38 21.27 -25.76
C ARG A 158 -16.08 19.95 -25.95
N ASN A 159 -15.36 18.97 -26.48
CA ASN A 159 -15.87 17.60 -26.62
C ASN A 159 -16.07 16.98 -25.23
N ASN A 160 -17.13 16.18 -25.08
CA ASN A 160 -17.56 15.55 -23.83
C ASN A 160 -16.53 14.58 -23.20
N VAL A 161 -15.43 14.30 -23.87
CA VAL A 161 -14.42 13.34 -23.42
C VAL A 161 -13.65 13.82 -22.20
N VAL A 162 -13.30 15.12 -22.15
CA VAL A 162 -12.49 15.68 -21.06
C VAL A 162 -13.21 15.69 -19.68
N PRO A 163 -14.52 16.06 -19.62
CA PRO A 163 -15.24 16.03 -18.34
C PRO A 163 -15.45 14.62 -17.80
N GLY A 164 -15.60 13.64 -18.70
CA GLY A 164 -15.77 12.25 -18.33
C GLY A 164 -14.59 11.69 -17.52
N VAL A 165 -13.37 12.12 -17.85
CA VAL A 165 -12.16 11.64 -17.18
C VAL A 165 -12.14 12.03 -15.70
N ALA A 166 -12.30 13.31 -15.39
CA ALA A 166 -12.16 13.81 -14.02
C ALA A 166 -13.25 13.28 -13.08
N ILE A 167 -14.48 13.09 -13.59
CA ILE A 167 -15.61 12.56 -12.80
C ILE A 167 -15.56 11.04 -12.72
N ALA A 168 -15.22 10.37 -13.83
CA ALA A 168 -15.22 8.91 -13.89
C ALA A 168 -14.14 8.31 -12.97
N THR A 169 -12.99 8.98 -12.78
CA THR A 169 -11.92 8.54 -11.86
C THR A 169 -12.40 8.41 -10.42
N ALA A 170 -13.40 9.19 -10.03
CA ALA A 170 -13.93 9.20 -8.67
C ALA A 170 -15.07 8.17 -8.45
N LEU A 171 -15.70 7.63 -9.50
CA LEU A 171 -16.94 6.87 -9.38
C LEU A 171 -16.77 5.36 -9.60
N MET A 172 -16.09 4.96 -10.66
CA MET A 172 -16.05 3.56 -11.08
C MET A 172 -15.21 2.65 -10.20
N PRO A 173 -13.96 3.01 -9.82
CA PRO A 173 -13.15 2.15 -8.96
C PRO A 173 -13.78 1.85 -7.61
N PRO A 174 -14.38 2.83 -6.88
CA PRO A 174 -15.07 2.52 -5.64
C PRO A 174 -16.22 1.52 -5.81
N LEU A 175 -16.99 1.60 -6.90
CA LEU A 175 -18.05 0.61 -7.17
C LEU A 175 -17.51 -0.80 -7.42
N CYS A 176 -16.42 -0.91 -8.20
CA CYS A 176 -15.75 -2.19 -8.43
C CYS A 176 -15.17 -2.75 -7.14
N THR A 177 -14.54 -1.89 -6.30
CA THR A 177 -14.02 -2.28 -4.99
C THR A 177 -15.13 -2.70 -4.02
N ALA A 178 -16.31 -2.06 -4.07
CA ALA A 178 -17.47 -2.52 -3.31
C ALA A 178 -17.91 -3.93 -3.77
N GLY A 179 -17.93 -4.19 -5.07
CA GLY A 179 -18.18 -5.53 -5.61
C GLY A 179 -17.14 -6.56 -5.17
N TYR A 180 -15.87 -6.18 -5.12
CA TYR A 180 -14.80 -7.00 -4.53
C TYR A 180 -15.06 -7.32 -3.06
N GLY A 181 -15.44 -6.32 -2.25
CA GLY A 181 -15.78 -6.50 -0.84
C GLY A 181 -16.89 -7.52 -0.62
N LEU A 182 -17.92 -7.56 -1.51
CA LEU A 182 -18.95 -8.59 -1.48
C LEU A 182 -18.42 -9.97 -1.88
N ALA A 183 -17.58 -10.05 -2.91
CA ALA A 183 -17.02 -11.31 -3.41
C ALA A 183 -16.14 -12.01 -2.35
N VAL A 184 -15.33 -11.26 -1.63
CA VAL A 184 -14.45 -11.77 -0.54
C VAL A 184 -15.12 -11.77 0.84
N GLN A 185 -16.42 -11.43 0.92
CA GLN A 185 -17.21 -11.36 2.15
C GLN A 185 -16.62 -10.43 3.22
N ASN A 186 -15.91 -9.38 2.81
CA ASN A 186 -15.34 -8.38 3.70
C ASN A 186 -16.23 -7.12 3.75
N THR A 187 -17.02 -7.02 4.80
CA THR A 187 -17.96 -5.90 5.00
C THR A 187 -17.26 -4.54 5.12
N SER A 188 -16.04 -4.50 5.66
CA SER A 188 -15.27 -3.26 5.77
C SER A 188 -14.88 -2.70 4.40
N TYR A 189 -14.45 -3.56 3.49
CA TYR A 189 -14.13 -3.17 2.10
C TYR A 189 -15.38 -2.69 1.36
N PHE A 190 -16.49 -3.42 1.52
CA PHE A 190 -17.76 -3.03 0.90
C PHE A 190 -18.21 -1.65 1.35
N PHE A 191 -18.37 -1.45 2.66
CA PHE A 191 -18.90 -0.18 3.20
C PHE A 191 -17.94 0.98 2.99
N GLY A 192 -16.64 0.78 3.11
CA GLY A 192 -15.64 1.81 2.85
C GLY A 192 -15.69 2.31 1.40
N ALA A 193 -15.67 1.39 0.44
CA ALA A 193 -15.71 1.73 -0.98
C ALA A 193 -17.07 2.29 -1.42
N PHE A 194 -18.17 1.73 -0.92
CA PHE A 194 -19.52 2.23 -1.22
C PHE A 194 -19.75 3.63 -0.64
N TYR A 195 -19.21 3.90 0.54
CA TYR A 195 -19.26 5.22 1.15
C TYR A 195 -18.43 6.25 0.34
N LEU A 196 -17.25 5.88 -0.16
CA LEU A 196 -16.46 6.72 -1.06
C LEU A 196 -17.23 7.06 -2.34
N TYR A 197 -17.86 6.06 -2.95
CA TYR A 197 -18.71 6.28 -4.12
C TYR A 197 -19.86 7.25 -3.82
N PHE A 198 -20.50 7.10 -2.66
CA PHE A 198 -21.60 7.97 -2.24
C PHE A 198 -21.16 9.42 -2.02
N ILE A 199 -20.03 9.63 -1.32
CA ILE A 199 -19.43 10.96 -1.14
C ILE A 199 -19.20 11.62 -2.51
N ASN A 200 -18.53 10.94 -3.41
CA ASN A 200 -18.20 11.47 -4.73
C ASN A 200 -19.46 11.83 -5.50
N THR A 201 -20.49 11.00 -5.45
CA THR A 201 -21.81 11.29 -6.07
C THR A 201 -22.43 12.57 -5.51
N VAL A 202 -22.47 12.72 -4.19
CA VAL A 202 -23.07 13.89 -3.53
C VAL A 202 -22.33 15.16 -3.93
N PHE A 203 -20.99 15.15 -3.91
CA PHE A 203 -20.22 16.36 -4.20
C PHE A 203 -20.21 16.72 -5.69
N ILE A 204 -20.20 15.75 -6.59
CA ILE A 204 -20.37 16.01 -8.04
C ILE A 204 -21.75 16.59 -8.33
N ALA A 205 -22.81 16.04 -7.76
CA ALA A 205 -24.16 16.56 -7.92
C ALA A 205 -24.30 17.97 -7.30
N PHE A 206 -23.69 18.21 -6.14
CA PHE A 206 -23.67 19.52 -5.49
C PHE A 206 -22.95 20.57 -6.34
N THR A 207 -21.76 20.30 -6.84
CA THR A 207 -21.01 21.24 -7.69
C THR A 207 -21.72 21.51 -9.01
N THR A 208 -22.37 20.50 -9.58
CA THR A 208 -23.24 20.69 -10.75
C THR A 208 -24.40 21.61 -10.43
N CYS A 209 -25.07 21.43 -9.30
CA CYS A 209 -26.18 22.31 -8.85
C CYS A 209 -25.70 23.76 -8.66
N VAL A 210 -24.54 23.95 -8.02
CA VAL A 210 -23.92 25.29 -7.85
C VAL A 210 -23.55 25.89 -9.21
N GLY A 211 -22.95 25.11 -10.11
CA GLY A 211 -22.58 25.54 -11.45
C GLY A 211 -23.80 25.97 -12.30
N VAL A 212 -24.90 25.20 -12.25
CA VAL A 212 -26.17 25.59 -12.90
C VAL A 212 -26.69 26.89 -12.39
N ARG A 213 -26.64 27.14 -11.08
CA ARG A 213 -27.05 28.41 -10.48
C ARG A 213 -26.10 29.55 -10.83
N PHE A 214 -24.79 29.29 -10.85
CA PHE A 214 -23.76 30.26 -11.24
C PHE A 214 -23.90 30.70 -12.70
N LEU A 215 -24.22 29.79 -13.62
CA LEU A 215 -24.48 30.09 -15.04
C LEU A 215 -25.87 30.63 -15.29
N HIS A 216 -26.67 30.92 -14.26
CA HIS A 216 -28.01 31.55 -14.31
C HIS A 216 -28.96 30.79 -15.24
N PHE A 217 -29.08 29.45 -15.10
CA PHE A 217 -30.09 28.67 -15.83
C PHE A 217 -31.49 28.98 -15.29
N HIS A 218 -32.47 29.03 -16.19
CA HIS A 218 -33.86 29.31 -15.82
C HIS A 218 -34.46 28.17 -15.00
N ARG A 219 -35.14 28.54 -13.92
CA ARG A 219 -35.81 27.55 -13.06
C ARG A 219 -37.19 27.21 -13.62
N LYS A 220 -37.63 25.98 -13.51
CA LYS A 220 -39.02 25.61 -13.77
C LYS A 220 -39.94 26.31 -12.77
N GLN A 221 -40.95 27.03 -13.27
CA GLN A 221 -41.76 27.97 -12.48
C GLN A 221 -42.78 27.34 -11.49
N PHE A 222 -42.78 26.03 -11.29
CA PHE A 222 -43.85 25.30 -10.61
C PHE A 222 -43.61 24.89 -9.16
N ILE A 223 -42.56 25.40 -8.50
CA ILE A 223 -42.27 25.00 -7.11
C ILE A 223 -42.63 26.11 -6.12
N ASN A 224 -43.53 25.77 -5.15
CA ASN A 224 -43.83 26.64 -3.99
C ASN A 224 -42.55 26.98 -3.22
N ARG A 225 -42.42 28.20 -2.72
CA ARG A 225 -41.27 28.66 -1.91
C ARG A 225 -40.94 27.70 -0.74
N GLU A 226 -41.95 27.12 -0.12
CA GLU A 226 -41.77 26.16 0.97
C GLU A 226 -41.13 24.83 0.52
N GLN A 227 -41.50 24.33 -0.65
CA GLN A 227 -40.87 23.11 -1.22
C GLN A 227 -39.41 23.38 -1.55
N MET A 228 -39.08 24.53 -2.09
CA MET A 228 -37.69 24.93 -2.38
C MET A 228 -36.85 25.00 -1.10
N ARG A 229 -37.41 25.58 -0.01
CA ARG A 229 -36.72 25.65 1.29
C ARG A 229 -36.42 24.27 1.85
N ARG A 230 -37.37 23.32 1.75
CA ARG A 230 -37.17 21.91 2.16
C ARG A 230 -36.10 21.22 1.32
N VAL A 231 -36.13 21.36 0.01
CA VAL A 231 -35.11 20.79 -0.89
C VAL A 231 -33.71 21.32 -0.56
N ASN A 232 -33.56 22.64 -0.37
CA ASN A 232 -32.28 23.20 0.03
C ASN A 232 -31.81 22.67 1.41
N LEU A 233 -32.75 22.50 2.38
CA LEU A 233 -32.44 21.93 3.68
C LEU A 233 -31.93 20.49 3.54
N TYR A 234 -32.60 19.65 2.73
CA TYR A 234 -32.15 18.27 2.47
C TYR A 234 -30.77 18.22 1.83
N ILE A 235 -30.48 19.10 0.84
CA ILE A 235 -29.16 19.17 0.21
C ILE A 235 -28.09 19.49 1.26
N VAL A 236 -28.31 20.53 2.07
CA VAL A 236 -27.36 20.95 3.10
C VAL A 236 -27.17 19.84 4.15
N SER A 237 -28.28 19.19 4.59
CA SER A 237 -28.21 18.09 5.55
C SER A 237 -27.41 16.91 5.02
N ILE A 238 -27.61 16.51 3.76
CA ILE A 238 -26.85 15.40 3.13
C ILE A 238 -25.38 15.76 3.07
N ILE A 239 -25.02 16.97 2.67
CA ILE A 239 -23.62 17.44 2.62
C ILE A 239 -22.98 17.40 4.00
N ILE A 240 -23.66 17.90 5.03
CA ILE A 240 -23.13 17.88 6.41
C ILE A 240 -22.92 16.44 6.89
N ILE A 241 -23.93 15.57 6.68
CA ILE A 241 -23.86 14.15 7.06
C ILE A 241 -22.71 13.43 6.35
N THR A 242 -22.36 13.82 5.13
CA THR A 242 -21.24 13.19 4.39
C THR A 242 -19.87 13.76 4.75
N ILE A 243 -19.77 15.05 5.09
CA ILE A 243 -18.49 15.68 5.45
C ILE A 243 -18.00 15.23 6.82
N ILE A 244 -18.88 15.08 7.82
CA ILE A 244 -18.46 14.79 9.20
C ILE A 244 -17.68 13.47 9.30
N PRO A 245 -18.17 12.32 8.81
CA PRO A 245 -17.42 11.07 8.87
C PRO A 245 -16.12 11.11 8.05
N ALA A 246 -16.16 11.73 6.85
CA ALA A 246 -14.97 11.87 6.01
C ALA A 246 -13.87 12.70 6.70
N SER A 247 -14.24 13.79 7.36
CA SER A 247 -13.31 14.62 8.14
C SER A 247 -12.73 13.87 9.32
N TYR A 248 -13.54 13.07 10.02
CA TYR A 248 -13.09 12.23 11.13
C TYR A 248 -12.08 11.17 10.66
N MET A 249 -12.37 10.47 9.56
CA MET A 249 -11.46 9.49 8.99
C MET A 249 -10.14 10.14 8.56
N THR A 250 -10.19 11.28 7.88
CA THR A 250 -9.01 12.05 7.48
C THR A 250 -8.16 12.46 8.69
N TRP A 251 -8.79 12.93 9.76
CA TRP A 251 -8.09 13.30 10.99
C TRP A 251 -7.34 12.12 11.60
N ASN A 252 -7.96 10.93 11.62
CA ASN A 252 -7.30 9.72 12.11
C ASN A 252 -6.12 9.31 11.23
N ILE A 253 -6.26 9.38 9.90
CA ILE A 253 -5.17 9.07 8.96
C ILE A 253 -4.01 10.06 9.14
N ILE A 254 -4.29 11.36 9.27
CA ILE A 254 -3.26 12.38 9.50
C ILE A 254 -2.55 12.11 10.83
N LYS A 255 -3.29 11.82 11.90
CA LYS A 255 -2.67 11.47 13.20
C LYS A 255 -1.75 10.26 13.09
N GLN A 256 -2.20 9.21 12.42
CA GLN A 256 -1.40 8.01 12.21
C GLN A 256 -0.16 8.30 11.37
N SER A 257 -0.30 9.04 10.29
CA SER A 257 0.83 9.42 9.42
C SER A 257 1.87 10.29 10.14
N VAL A 258 1.41 11.26 10.95
CA VAL A 258 2.31 12.08 11.78
C VAL A 258 3.02 11.21 12.81
N PHE A 259 2.31 10.29 13.46
CA PHE A 259 2.88 9.37 14.42
C PHE A 259 3.94 8.45 13.80
N GLU A 260 3.65 7.85 12.63
CA GLU A 260 4.60 7.01 11.88
C GLU A 260 5.85 7.80 11.45
N ASN A 261 5.67 9.02 10.96
CA ASN A 261 6.77 9.90 10.61
C ASN A 261 7.63 10.30 11.83
N ASN A 262 7.01 10.49 12.99
CA ASN A 262 7.72 10.75 14.24
C ASN A 262 8.56 9.54 14.67
N ILE A 263 8.03 8.31 14.51
CA ILE A 263 8.78 7.07 14.75
C ILE A 263 9.97 6.98 13.81
N GLU A 264 9.75 7.18 12.51
CA GLU A 264 10.80 7.12 11.48
C GLU A 264 11.93 8.13 11.80
N ASN A 265 11.55 9.38 12.12
CA ASN A 265 12.51 10.43 12.54
C ASN A 265 13.26 10.06 13.80
N PHE A 266 12.59 9.49 14.80
CA PHE A 266 13.20 9.03 16.03
C PHE A 266 14.21 7.91 15.76
N VAL A 267 13.80 6.87 15.04
CA VAL A 267 14.64 5.72 14.71
C VAL A 267 15.88 6.15 13.93
N THR A 268 15.70 7.02 12.92
CA THR A 268 16.79 7.45 12.04
C THR A 268 17.78 8.37 12.75
N LYS A 269 17.33 9.24 13.69
CA LYS A 269 18.20 10.23 14.33
C LYS A 269 18.81 9.73 15.64
N GLU A 270 18.03 9.01 16.47
CA GLU A 270 18.43 8.63 17.82
C GLU A 270 19.03 7.22 17.93
N LEU A 271 18.75 6.34 16.96
CA LEU A 271 19.23 4.97 16.96
C LEU A 271 20.26 4.67 15.86
N ASN A 272 20.71 5.69 15.12
CA ASN A 272 21.74 5.55 14.08
C ASN A 272 23.14 5.61 14.71
N TYR A 273 23.64 4.47 15.15
CA TYR A 273 25.00 4.34 15.69
C TYR A 273 25.96 3.76 14.64
N SER A 274 27.23 4.17 14.70
CA SER A 274 28.25 3.69 13.78
C SER A 274 28.43 2.16 13.85
N GLY A 275 28.18 1.49 12.73
CA GLY A 275 28.26 0.04 12.62
C GLY A 275 26.97 -0.70 13.04
N THR A 276 25.89 0.02 13.36
CA THR A 276 24.57 -0.56 13.62
C THR A 276 23.60 -0.17 12.50
N ASN A 277 22.90 -1.14 11.93
CA ASN A 277 21.87 -0.91 10.92
C ASN A 277 20.50 -1.29 11.50
N ILE A 278 19.53 -0.40 11.38
CA ILE A 278 18.14 -0.68 11.73
C ILE A 278 17.49 -1.39 10.55
N LEU A 279 17.05 -2.63 10.74
CA LEU A 279 16.37 -3.42 9.70
C LEU A 279 14.89 -3.12 9.62
N SER A 280 14.23 -2.99 10.75
CA SER A 280 12.80 -2.74 10.81
C SER A 280 12.42 -2.13 12.16
N HIS A 281 11.29 -1.43 12.16
CA HIS A 281 10.64 -1.00 13.38
C HIS A 281 9.15 -1.30 13.31
N GLN A 282 8.56 -1.64 14.45
CA GLN A 282 7.13 -1.93 14.58
C GLN A 282 6.63 -1.34 15.89
N TYR A 283 5.40 -0.85 15.89
CA TYR A 283 4.79 -0.32 17.09
C TYR A 283 3.50 -1.07 17.43
N ASP A 284 3.27 -1.26 18.71
CA ASP A 284 2.02 -1.83 19.24
C ASP A 284 1.27 -0.74 20.01
N LEU A 285 0.10 -0.36 19.48
CA LEU A 285 -0.77 0.65 20.08
C LEU A 285 -1.39 0.19 21.42
N LYS A 286 -1.58 -1.14 21.61
CA LYS A 286 -2.19 -1.70 22.82
C LYS A 286 -1.21 -1.72 23.98
N THR A 287 -0.02 -2.20 23.73
CA THR A 287 1.05 -2.29 24.75
C THR A 287 1.88 -1.02 24.84
N LYS A 288 1.66 -0.06 23.92
CA LYS A 288 2.46 1.16 23.77
C LYS A 288 3.95 0.86 23.74
N THR A 289 4.36 -0.09 22.91
CA THR A 289 5.77 -0.46 22.75
C THR A 289 6.23 -0.23 21.33
N LEU A 290 7.41 0.37 21.17
CA LEU A 290 8.12 0.49 19.91
C LEU A 290 9.22 -0.58 19.88
N HIS A 291 9.07 -1.57 19.00
CA HIS A 291 10.04 -2.62 18.75
C HIS A 291 10.94 -2.18 17.59
N VAL A 292 12.24 -2.13 17.82
CA VAL A 292 13.23 -1.80 16.80
C VAL A 292 14.20 -2.96 16.68
N VAL A 293 14.39 -3.46 15.46
CA VAL A 293 15.34 -4.54 15.17
C VAL A 293 16.60 -3.94 14.61
N ALA A 294 17.70 -4.08 15.37
CA ALA A 294 19.01 -3.58 15.01
C ALA A 294 20.00 -4.73 14.76
N VAL A 295 20.84 -4.60 13.73
CA VAL A 295 21.87 -5.56 13.34
C VAL A 295 23.21 -4.87 13.17
N GLY A 296 24.27 -5.52 13.57
CA GLY A 296 25.62 -4.98 13.59
C GLY A 296 26.16 -4.84 15.00
N ASN A 297 26.84 -3.73 15.27
CA ASN A 297 27.38 -3.48 16.61
C ASN A 297 26.24 -3.32 17.63
N PRO A 298 26.30 -3.98 18.80
CA PRO A 298 25.27 -3.89 19.81
C PRO A 298 25.20 -2.47 20.39
N ILE A 299 23.99 -1.92 20.46
CA ILE A 299 23.72 -0.65 21.13
C ILE A 299 23.77 -0.88 22.65
N SER A 300 24.53 -0.05 23.38
CA SER A 300 24.65 -0.20 24.83
C SER A 300 23.32 0.10 25.53
N THR A 301 23.10 -0.52 26.70
CA THR A 301 21.91 -0.29 27.54
C THR A 301 21.74 1.18 27.93
N ASP A 302 22.88 1.90 28.18
CA ASP A 302 22.87 3.33 28.51
C ASP A 302 22.42 4.19 27.31
N SER A 303 22.81 3.80 26.09
CA SER A 303 22.38 4.47 24.85
C SER A 303 20.88 4.25 24.60
N ILE A 304 20.38 3.04 24.83
CA ILE A 304 18.95 2.73 24.73
C ILE A 304 18.15 3.53 25.78
N ALA A 305 18.65 3.64 27.01
CA ALA A 305 18.01 4.44 28.06
C ALA A 305 18.00 5.95 27.73
N LYS A 306 19.06 6.47 27.09
CA LYS A 306 19.08 7.84 26.58
C LYS A 306 18.07 8.04 25.45
N ALA A 307 18.06 7.15 24.46
CA ALA A 307 17.09 7.18 23.37
C ALA A 307 15.63 7.12 23.89
N GLN A 308 15.36 6.28 24.89
CA GLN A 308 14.03 6.21 25.53
C GLN A 308 13.59 7.57 26.10
N LYS A 309 14.50 8.34 26.71
CA LYS A 309 14.20 9.68 27.21
C LYS A 309 13.96 10.71 26.10
N MET A 310 14.61 10.53 24.94
CA MET A 310 14.44 11.43 23.79
C MET A 310 13.12 11.20 23.04
N MET A 311 12.40 10.09 23.29
CA MET A 311 11.10 9.82 22.65
C MET A 311 10.08 10.94 22.87
N THR A 312 10.13 11.63 24.00
CA THR A 312 9.27 12.78 24.32
C THR A 312 9.44 13.92 23.31
N ASN A 313 10.66 14.16 22.79
CA ASN A 313 10.93 15.19 21.80
C ASN A 313 10.28 14.89 20.44
N TYR A 314 9.92 13.64 20.20
CA TYR A 314 9.26 13.16 18.98
C TYR A 314 7.77 12.88 19.17
N GLN A 315 7.16 13.38 20.25
CA GLN A 315 5.73 13.15 20.57
C GLN A 315 5.37 11.65 20.69
N LEU A 316 6.32 10.83 21.15
CA LEU A 316 6.13 9.41 21.41
C LEU A 316 5.96 9.13 22.91
N ASP A 317 5.32 10.05 23.64
CA ASP A 317 5.12 9.95 25.07
C ASP A 317 4.33 8.72 25.47
N GLY A 318 4.82 8.04 26.50
CA GLY A 318 4.18 6.83 27.03
C GLY A 318 4.46 5.56 26.24
N TYR A 319 5.32 5.60 25.21
CA TYR A 319 5.80 4.41 24.52
C TYR A 319 7.10 3.92 25.14
N ALA A 320 7.22 2.59 25.31
CA ALA A 320 8.46 1.93 25.75
C ALA A 320 9.27 1.50 24.53
N LEU A 321 10.56 1.84 24.51
CA LEU A 321 11.49 1.42 23.47
C LEU A 321 12.02 0.01 23.77
N LYS A 322 11.85 -0.92 22.87
CA LYS A 322 12.41 -2.28 22.92
C LYS A 322 13.30 -2.53 21.72
N VAL A 323 14.60 -2.46 21.93
CA VAL A 323 15.58 -2.74 20.89
C VAL A 323 15.92 -4.23 20.92
N ILE A 324 15.70 -4.91 19.79
CA ILE A 324 16.04 -6.31 19.58
C ILE A 324 17.33 -6.32 18.79
N GLN A 325 18.39 -6.83 19.41
CA GLN A 325 19.73 -6.86 18.81
C GLN A 325 20.39 -8.21 19.11
N GLY A 326 21.23 -8.67 18.20
CA GLY A 326 21.98 -9.91 18.36
C GLY A 326 22.02 -10.76 17.08
N SER A 327 22.93 -11.71 17.06
CA SER A 327 23.12 -12.63 15.95
C SER A 327 22.09 -13.77 15.89
N ASN A 328 21.10 -13.76 16.78
CA ASN A 328 20.14 -14.87 16.89
C ASN A 328 18.89 -14.59 16.05
N SER A 329 18.78 -15.29 14.94
CA SER A 329 17.59 -15.41 14.09
C SER A 329 16.31 -15.79 14.85
N ASP A 330 16.42 -16.43 16.02
CA ASP A 330 15.29 -16.81 16.86
C ASP A 330 14.45 -15.64 17.36
N SER A 331 15.07 -14.47 17.59
CA SER A 331 14.35 -13.26 18.03
C SER A 331 13.47 -12.67 16.93
N LEU A 332 13.87 -12.80 15.66
CA LEU A 332 13.09 -12.39 14.49
C LEU A 332 11.90 -13.33 14.26
N LEU A 333 12.08 -14.64 14.46
CA LEU A 333 11.02 -15.64 14.35
C LEU A 333 9.95 -15.47 15.44
N LEU A 334 10.32 -15.12 16.66
CA LEU A 334 9.38 -14.86 17.75
C LEU A 334 8.51 -13.61 17.51
N LEU A 335 9.05 -12.58 16.85
CA LEU A 335 8.26 -11.39 16.45
C LEU A 335 7.26 -11.72 15.34
N GLN A 336 7.63 -12.56 14.38
CA GLN A 336 6.73 -12.98 13.30
C GLN A 336 5.55 -13.83 13.80
N HIS A 337 5.78 -14.72 14.77
CA HIS A 337 4.70 -15.55 15.33
C HIS A 337 3.69 -14.78 16.18
N LYS A 338 4.08 -13.67 16.82
CA LYS A 338 3.19 -12.87 17.65
C LYS A 338 2.29 -11.92 16.86
N ASN A 339 2.66 -11.55 15.64
CA ASN A 339 1.97 -10.54 14.84
C ASN A 339 1.00 -11.10 13.77
N LYS A 340 0.77 -12.42 13.73
CA LYS A 340 -0.20 -13.04 12.79
C LYS A 340 -1.66 -12.57 12.96
N GLY A 341 -1.94 -11.70 13.91
CA GLY A 341 -3.29 -11.24 14.21
C GLY A 341 -3.64 -9.80 13.85
N GLN A 342 -2.70 -8.96 13.35
CA GLN A 342 -2.98 -7.51 13.33
C GLN A 342 -2.45 -6.67 12.15
N LEU A 343 -1.87 -7.24 11.11
CA LEU A 343 -1.38 -6.44 9.97
C LEU A 343 -1.92 -6.96 8.64
N MET A 344 -3.06 -6.43 8.24
CA MET A 344 -3.55 -6.41 6.86
C MET A 344 -2.97 -5.23 6.07
N VAL A 345 -1.64 -5.05 6.09
CA VAL A 345 -0.96 -4.14 5.15
C VAL A 345 0.38 -4.79 4.79
N GLY A 346 0.45 -5.40 3.60
CA GLY A 346 1.72 -5.79 2.98
C GLY A 346 2.05 -7.29 3.00
N GLU A 347 1.11 -8.19 2.66
CA GLU A 347 1.40 -9.64 2.53
C GLU A 347 2.47 -9.99 1.48
N LYS A 348 2.72 -9.14 0.49
CA LYS A 348 3.76 -9.39 -0.51
C LYS A 348 5.19 -9.27 0.03
N ASN A 349 5.41 -8.44 1.05
CA ASN A 349 6.75 -8.29 1.64
C ASN A 349 7.09 -9.41 2.63
N THR A 350 6.11 -10.12 3.18
CA THR A 350 6.34 -11.17 4.19
C THR A 350 6.86 -12.47 3.58
N THR A 351 6.41 -12.86 2.40
CA THR A 351 6.88 -14.08 1.71
C THR A 351 8.31 -13.91 1.17
N GLU A 352 8.63 -12.80 0.53
CA GLU A 352 10.01 -12.51 0.09
C GLU A 352 10.97 -12.38 1.27
N TRP A 353 10.54 -11.78 2.38
CA TRP A 353 11.31 -11.70 3.62
C TRP A 353 11.50 -13.06 4.28
N GLN A 354 10.49 -13.93 4.32
CA GLN A 354 10.59 -15.28 4.84
C GLN A 354 11.58 -16.12 4.01
N GLU A 355 11.54 -15.98 2.72
CA GLU A 355 12.48 -16.64 1.81
C GLU A 355 13.90 -16.11 1.97
N LEU A 356 14.10 -14.80 2.10
CA LEU A 356 15.40 -14.17 2.37
C LEU A 356 15.97 -14.59 3.73
N VAL A 357 15.15 -14.65 4.78
CA VAL A 357 15.58 -15.09 6.12
C VAL A 357 15.93 -16.59 6.11
N TYR A 358 15.11 -17.41 5.47
CA TYR A 358 15.39 -18.84 5.32
C TYR A 358 16.70 -19.08 4.54
N ASN A 359 16.88 -18.41 3.40
CA ASN A 359 18.09 -18.51 2.60
C ASN A 359 19.32 -18.00 3.36
N ASN A 360 19.19 -16.94 4.15
CA ASN A 360 20.27 -16.40 4.97
C ASN A 360 20.66 -17.38 6.10
N ASP A 361 19.69 -18.06 6.71
CA ASP A 361 19.93 -19.07 7.76
C ASP A 361 20.59 -20.34 7.18
N VAL A 362 20.15 -20.78 6.00
CA VAL A 362 20.78 -21.87 5.25
C VAL A 362 22.23 -21.51 4.90
N LEU A 363 22.45 -20.32 4.32
CA LEU A 363 23.79 -19.84 3.97
C LEU A 363 24.70 -19.67 5.19
N LYS A 364 24.19 -19.19 6.33
CA LYS A 364 24.95 -19.11 7.58
C LYS A 364 25.33 -20.48 8.11
N LYS A 365 24.44 -21.45 8.08
CA LYS A 365 24.73 -22.83 8.47
C LYS A 365 25.79 -23.46 7.57
N GLU A 366 25.70 -23.23 6.27
CA GLU A 366 26.70 -23.64 5.32
C GLU A 366 28.06 -22.97 5.61
N LEU A 367 28.08 -21.64 5.72
CA LEU A 367 29.28 -20.88 6.04
C LEU A 367 29.93 -21.38 7.35
N THR A 368 29.13 -21.58 8.38
CA THR A 368 29.62 -22.13 9.67
C THR A 368 30.21 -23.53 9.50
N SER A 369 29.63 -24.36 8.63
CA SER A 369 30.16 -25.70 8.36
C SER A 369 31.51 -25.64 7.66
N TYR A 370 31.77 -24.69 6.80
CA TYR A 370 33.04 -24.49 6.10
C TYR A 370 34.09 -23.78 6.97
N THR A 371 33.70 -22.83 7.81
CA THR A 371 34.65 -22.00 8.61
C THR A 371 35.02 -22.64 9.94
N ARG A 372 34.21 -23.53 10.50
CA ARG A 372 34.41 -24.14 11.81
C ARG A 372 35.77 -24.83 11.96
N TYR A 373 36.16 -25.65 11.00
CA TYR A 373 37.39 -26.42 11.09
C TYR A 373 38.67 -25.60 10.87
N PRO A 374 38.76 -24.68 9.92
CA PRO A 374 39.87 -23.73 9.82
C PRO A 374 40.07 -22.87 11.09
N VAL A 375 39.00 -22.39 11.72
CA VAL A 375 39.08 -21.64 12.97
C VAL A 375 39.60 -22.54 14.08
N LEU A 376 39.04 -23.74 14.23
CA LEU A 376 39.48 -24.73 15.21
C LEU A 376 40.97 -25.11 15.04
N ALA A 377 41.43 -25.25 13.79
CA ALA A 377 42.84 -25.50 13.50
C ALA A 377 43.76 -24.37 13.95
N ASN A 378 43.30 -23.11 13.82
CA ASN A 378 44.06 -21.96 14.31
C ASN A 378 44.13 -21.91 15.84
N ASP A 379 43.02 -22.18 16.52
CA ASP A 379 42.95 -22.17 18.00
C ASP A 379 43.79 -23.26 18.61
N MET A 380 43.98 -24.38 17.93
CA MET A 380 44.79 -25.52 18.41
C MET A 380 46.29 -25.41 18.18
N ARG A 381 46.78 -24.31 17.55
CA ARG A 381 48.19 -24.14 17.17
C ARG A 381 49.16 -24.21 18.36
N GLU A 382 48.83 -23.58 19.45
CA GLU A 382 49.71 -23.52 20.62
C GLU A 382 49.74 -24.87 21.37
N GLU A 383 48.61 -25.56 21.47
CA GLU A 383 48.52 -26.91 22.05
C GLU A 383 49.25 -27.93 21.19
N LEU A 384 49.17 -27.82 19.86
CA LEU A 384 49.84 -28.70 18.93
C LEU A 384 51.37 -28.71 19.11
N LYS A 385 51.98 -27.53 19.42
CA LYS A 385 53.42 -27.45 19.70
C LYS A 385 53.82 -28.28 20.90
N ILE A 386 52.91 -28.45 21.86
CA ILE A 386 53.18 -29.23 23.08
C ILE A 386 53.01 -30.74 22.79
N VAL A 387 51.92 -31.10 22.07
CA VAL A 387 51.58 -32.50 21.77
C VAL A 387 52.52 -33.10 20.71
N CYS A 388 52.89 -32.31 19.73
CA CYS A 388 53.78 -32.74 18.64
C CYS A 388 54.80 -31.64 18.30
N PRO A 389 55.95 -31.58 18.99
CA PRO A 389 56.97 -30.52 18.79
C PRO A 389 57.58 -30.50 17.38
N SER A 390 57.46 -31.58 16.63
CA SER A 390 57.91 -31.68 15.22
C SER A 390 56.92 -31.18 14.19
N ALA A 391 55.71 -30.79 14.60
CA ALA A 391 54.70 -30.28 13.71
C ALA A 391 55.01 -28.86 13.26
N LYS A 392 54.91 -28.61 11.96
CA LYS A 392 55.04 -27.28 11.30
C LYS A 392 53.70 -26.57 11.09
N SER A 393 52.69 -27.33 10.66
CA SER A 393 51.38 -26.79 10.38
C SER A 393 50.31 -27.88 10.55
N ILE A 394 49.08 -27.42 10.82
CA ILE A 394 47.88 -28.25 10.84
C ILE A 394 46.83 -27.65 9.92
N MET A 395 46.15 -28.48 9.15
CA MET A 395 44.97 -28.15 8.35
C MET A 395 43.86 -29.07 8.76
N LEU A 396 42.70 -28.54 9.05
CA LEU A 396 41.47 -29.31 9.33
C LEU A 396 40.42 -28.93 8.29
N SER A 397 39.79 -29.91 7.71
CA SER A 397 38.69 -29.71 6.78
C SER A 397 37.69 -30.86 6.84
N LYS A 398 36.44 -30.56 6.59
CA LYS A 398 35.41 -31.57 6.34
C LYS A 398 35.43 -31.88 4.85
N VAL A 399 35.64 -33.15 4.51
CA VAL A 399 35.76 -33.64 3.13
C VAL A 399 34.61 -34.60 2.86
N SER A 400 34.06 -34.53 1.66
CA SER A 400 33.09 -35.49 1.15
C SER A 400 33.79 -36.44 0.20
N GLU A 401 33.75 -37.71 0.53
CA GLU A 401 34.31 -38.82 -0.27
C GLU A 401 33.21 -39.42 -1.13
N SER A 402 33.42 -39.42 -2.44
CA SER A 402 32.54 -40.06 -3.42
C SER A 402 33.18 -41.35 -3.90
N PHE A 403 32.49 -42.45 -3.76
CA PHE A 403 32.98 -43.75 -4.20
C PHE A 403 32.74 -43.92 -5.70
N VAL A 404 33.76 -44.44 -6.42
CA VAL A 404 33.69 -44.65 -7.88
C VAL A 404 32.66 -45.74 -8.22
N ASP A 405 32.49 -46.73 -7.34
CA ASP A 405 31.65 -47.91 -7.58
C ASP A 405 30.25 -47.79 -6.99
N SER A 406 29.90 -46.67 -6.36
CA SER A 406 28.58 -46.49 -5.75
C SER A 406 28.15 -44.99 -5.72
N THR A 407 26.85 -44.74 -5.68
CA THR A 407 26.31 -43.39 -5.53
C THR A 407 26.35 -42.85 -4.09
N SER A 408 26.98 -43.58 -3.16
CA SER A 408 27.07 -43.20 -1.75
C SER A 408 28.14 -42.12 -1.54
N ILE A 409 27.80 -41.07 -0.77
CA ILE A 409 28.71 -40.00 -0.35
C ILE A 409 28.91 -40.15 1.16
N LYS A 410 30.17 -40.25 1.62
CA LYS A 410 30.51 -40.21 3.05
C LYS A 410 31.24 -38.92 3.37
N SER A 411 30.84 -38.25 4.45
CA SER A 411 31.58 -37.08 4.94
C SER A 411 32.42 -37.47 6.15
N HIS A 412 33.69 -37.10 6.13
CA HIS A 412 34.61 -37.29 7.27
C HIS A 412 35.51 -36.07 7.45
N ILE A 413 36.19 -35.96 8.57
CA ILE A 413 37.09 -34.87 8.87
C ILE A 413 38.52 -35.31 8.60
N VAL A 414 39.21 -34.55 7.78
CA VAL A 414 40.63 -34.82 7.47
C VAL A 414 41.49 -33.82 8.23
N ALA A 415 42.42 -34.31 8.99
CA ALA A 415 43.50 -33.55 9.62
C ALA A 415 44.83 -33.83 8.88
N ILE A 416 45.39 -32.81 8.27
CA ILE A 416 46.68 -32.87 7.58
C ILE A 416 47.69 -32.13 8.46
N VAL A 417 48.67 -32.87 8.97
CA VAL A 417 49.76 -32.31 9.79
C VAL A 417 51.08 -32.45 9.04
N LYS A 418 51.74 -31.29 8.80
CA LYS A 418 53.09 -31.28 8.25
C LYS A 418 54.11 -31.34 9.37
N THR A 419 55.13 -32.21 9.23
CA THR A 419 56.16 -32.44 10.29
C THR A 419 57.58 -32.35 9.71
N ASN A 420 58.54 -31.97 10.53
CA ASN A 420 59.94 -31.89 10.11
C ASN A 420 60.68 -33.24 10.06
N LYS A 421 60.10 -34.27 10.66
CA LYS A 421 60.65 -35.64 10.76
C LYS A 421 59.54 -36.67 10.73
N THR A 422 59.81 -37.87 10.26
CA THR A 422 58.89 -39.02 10.34
C THR A 422 58.55 -39.30 11.81
N LEU A 423 57.26 -39.37 12.08
CA LEU A 423 56.74 -39.64 13.44
C LEU A 423 56.78 -41.16 13.76
N ALA A 424 57.29 -41.51 14.94
CA ALA A 424 57.19 -42.88 15.49
C ALA A 424 55.70 -43.27 15.66
N LYS A 425 55.41 -44.58 15.62
CA LYS A 425 54.03 -45.12 15.72
C LYS A 425 53.28 -44.62 16.97
N ASP A 426 53.96 -44.54 18.10
CA ASP A 426 53.38 -44.14 19.38
C ASP A 426 52.99 -42.62 19.36
N ASN A 427 53.85 -41.78 18.82
CA ASN A 427 53.60 -40.34 18.69
C ASN A 427 52.44 -40.08 17.66
N ARG A 428 52.31 -40.87 16.63
CA ARG A 428 51.21 -40.78 15.68
C ARG A 428 49.88 -41.14 16.35
N LYS A 429 49.86 -42.18 17.20
CA LYS A 429 48.67 -42.57 17.94
C LYS A 429 48.26 -41.51 18.94
N GLN A 430 49.20 -40.96 19.68
CA GLN A 430 48.95 -39.87 20.64
C GLN A 430 48.39 -38.61 19.96
N LEU A 431 48.91 -38.21 18.81
CA LEU A 431 48.43 -37.11 18.03
C LEU A 431 47.00 -37.36 17.51
N TYR A 432 46.72 -38.59 17.03
CA TYR A 432 45.39 -38.98 16.58
C TYR A 432 44.35 -38.95 17.69
N ASP A 433 44.66 -39.51 18.86
CA ASP A 433 43.76 -39.56 20.00
C ASP A 433 43.45 -38.12 20.52
N TRP A 434 44.47 -37.25 20.57
CA TRP A 434 44.28 -35.84 20.94
C TRP A 434 43.41 -35.09 19.94
N LEU A 435 43.64 -35.27 18.63
CA LEU A 435 42.84 -34.62 17.59
C LEU A 435 41.38 -35.10 17.63
N LYS A 436 41.15 -36.40 17.86
CA LYS A 436 39.80 -36.96 17.95
C LYS A 436 38.99 -36.33 19.08
N VAL A 437 39.60 -36.08 20.23
CA VAL A 437 38.94 -35.42 21.38
C VAL A 437 38.63 -33.97 21.06
N LYS A 438 39.56 -33.26 20.44
CA LYS A 438 39.38 -31.82 20.12
C LYS A 438 38.37 -31.58 19.02
N VAL A 439 38.35 -32.37 17.98
CA VAL A 439 37.43 -32.27 16.84
C VAL A 439 36.02 -32.77 17.20
N LYS A 440 35.90 -33.58 18.26
CA LYS A 440 34.65 -34.21 18.73
C LYS A 440 33.96 -35.01 17.61
N SER A 441 34.70 -35.77 16.84
CA SER A 441 34.18 -36.59 15.75
C SER A 441 34.84 -37.96 15.76
N ASP A 442 34.02 -38.99 15.54
CA ASP A 442 34.49 -40.36 15.42
C ASP A 442 35.06 -40.68 14.03
N SER A 443 34.72 -39.90 13.03
CA SER A 443 35.17 -40.03 11.64
C SER A 443 36.32 -39.07 11.33
N LEU A 444 37.48 -39.27 11.97
CA LEU A 444 38.68 -38.48 11.73
C LEU A 444 39.71 -39.27 10.95
N GLU A 445 40.22 -38.72 9.86
CA GLU A 445 41.37 -39.25 9.15
C GLU A 445 42.61 -38.38 9.35
N LEU A 446 43.73 -38.97 9.76
CA LEU A 446 44.98 -38.25 10.00
C LEU A 446 46.00 -38.52 8.89
N ILE A 447 46.34 -37.50 8.14
CA ILE A 447 47.39 -37.55 7.11
C ILE A 447 48.59 -36.77 7.62
N ILE A 448 49.73 -37.42 7.65
CA ILE A 448 51.01 -36.80 8.07
C ILE A 448 51.86 -36.63 6.82
N LEU A 449 52.24 -35.41 6.55
CA LEU A 449 53.13 -35.05 5.45
C LEU A 449 54.52 -34.67 6.02
N PRO A 450 55.62 -35.14 5.41
CA PRO A 450 56.96 -34.80 5.81
C PRO A 450 57.34 -33.33 5.55
#